data_a57f758cac2f93d3d08ffd06269ea793
#
_entry.id   a57f758cac2f93d3d08ffd06269ea793
#
_cell.length_a   1.000
_cell.length_b   1.000
_cell.length_c   1.000
_cell.angle_alpha   90.00
_cell.angle_beta   90.00
_cell.angle_gamma   90.00
#
_symmetry.space_group_name_H-M   'P 1'
#
loop_
_entity.id
_entity.type
_entity.pdbx_description
1 polymer ?
#
loop_
_entity_poly.entity_id
_entity_poly.type
_entity_poly.pdbx_seq_one_letter_code
_entity_poly.pdbx_strand_id
1 'polypeptide(L)'
;MVGERVNSRPLSAREGKAYIDGVVVYDACKFKIVFKPDVWEGKQLSELGTNRRWIGYDIEVTLEEWKTTNRYKDMVDKYLKSGVTPELTIQGIQTDKNSDFYDRNGSNKITCVGCVPIDDISLSDMDTDGDVVKDSVKFGAKRIA
;
A
#
# COMPACT_ATOMS: atom_id res chain seq x y z
N MET A 1 -23.90 -24.47 -12.14
CA MET A 1 -22.46 -24.55 -12.51
C MET A 1 -22.21 -23.70 -13.75
N VAL A 2 -21.20 -22.91 -13.68
CA VAL A 2 -20.72 -22.17 -14.84
C VAL A 2 -20.02 -23.16 -15.77
N GLY A 3 -20.12 -22.97 -17.07
CA GLY A 3 -19.45 -23.80 -18.03
C GLY A 3 -17.94 -23.89 -17.83
N GLU A 4 -17.31 -24.81 -18.49
CA GLU A 4 -15.89 -25.06 -18.41
C GLU A 4 -15.08 -23.83 -18.83
N ARG A 5 -14.09 -23.46 -18.00
CA ARG A 5 -13.22 -22.31 -18.28
C ARG A 5 -11.91 -22.79 -18.88
N VAL A 6 -11.58 -22.24 -20.02
CA VAL A 6 -10.32 -22.53 -20.71
C VAL A 6 -9.21 -21.59 -20.23
N ASN A 7 -9.53 -20.31 -20.00
CA ASN A 7 -8.55 -19.32 -19.60
C ASN A 7 -8.61 -19.04 -18.11
N SER A 8 -7.44 -18.94 -17.50
CA SER A 8 -7.30 -18.39 -16.14
C SER A 8 -7.63 -16.90 -16.13
N ARG A 9 -8.30 -16.46 -15.07
CA ARG A 9 -8.68 -15.05 -14.90
C ARG A 9 -8.06 -14.50 -13.62
N PRO A 10 -6.80 -14.04 -13.67
CA PRO A 10 -6.15 -13.45 -12.52
C PRO A 10 -6.81 -12.14 -12.11
N LEU A 11 -6.60 -11.74 -10.85
CA LEU A 11 -7.11 -10.48 -10.33
C LEU A 11 -6.53 -9.31 -11.12
N SER A 12 -7.42 -8.41 -11.59
CA SER A 12 -7.01 -7.23 -12.34
C SER A 12 -6.44 -6.16 -11.41
N ALA A 13 -5.27 -5.64 -11.75
CA ALA A 13 -4.65 -4.55 -10.98
C ALA A 13 -5.39 -3.22 -11.12
N ARG A 14 -6.32 -3.11 -12.05
CA ARG A 14 -7.14 -1.90 -12.27
C ARG A 14 -8.39 -1.85 -11.40
N GLU A 15 -8.81 -2.98 -10.84
CA GLU A 15 -10.05 -3.11 -10.08
C GLU A 15 -9.80 -2.89 -8.59
N GLY A 16 -9.58 -1.64 -8.21
CA GLY A 16 -9.29 -1.35 -6.82
C GLY A 16 -9.64 0.07 -6.40
N LYS A 17 -9.77 0.25 -5.10
CA LYS A 17 -9.96 1.55 -4.45
C LYS A 17 -9.08 1.61 -3.22
N ALA A 18 -8.49 2.78 -2.98
CA ALA A 18 -7.76 3.09 -1.77
C ALA A 18 -8.56 4.01 -0.87
N TYR A 19 -8.48 3.79 0.44
CA TYR A 19 -9.16 4.60 1.46
C TYR A 19 -8.14 5.09 2.48
N ILE A 20 -8.27 6.34 2.88
CA ILE A 20 -7.51 6.93 3.99
C ILE A 20 -8.52 7.35 5.05
N ASP A 21 -8.39 6.80 6.27
CA ASP A 21 -9.30 7.05 7.39
C ASP A 21 -10.79 6.88 7.03
N GLY A 22 -11.09 5.89 6.19
CA GLY A 22 -12.44 5.60 5.73
C GLY A 22 -12.94 6.43 4.57
N VAL A 23 -12.15 7.38 4.08
CA VAL A 23 -12.49 8.23 2.93
C VAL A 23 -11.78 7.74 1.68
N VAL A 24 -12.53 7.53 0.61
CA VAL A 24 -11.97 7.05 -0.66
C VAL A 24 -11.05 8.09 -1.28
N VAL A 25 -9.92 7.62 -1.81
CA VAL A 25 -8.96 8.45 -2.56
C VAL A 25 -9.32 8.30 -4.05
N TYR A 26 -10.09 9.24 -4.57
CA TYR A 26 -10.63 9.17 -5.94
C TYR A 26 -9.56 9.26 -7.03
N ASP A 27 -8.50 10.02 -6.78
CA ASP A 27 -7.46 10.28 -7.78
C ASP A 27 -6.26 9.34 -7.66
N ALA A 28 -6.40 8.26 -6.89
CA ALA A 28 -5.36 7.26 -6.76
C ALA A 28 -5.12 6.56 -8.10
N CYS A 29 -3.86 6.55 -8.53
CA CYS A 29 -3.45 5.88 -9.78
C CYS A 29 -2.52 4.70 -9.52
N LYS A 30 -1.95 4.59 -8.32
CA LYS A 30 -1.13 3.45 -7.91
C LYS A 30 -1.25 3.23 -6.42
N PHE A 31 -1.45 1.98 -6.04
CA PHE A 31 -1.53 1.58 -4.64
C PHE A 31 -0.91 0.20 -4.47
N LYS A 32 -0.05 0.06 -3.46
CA LYS A 32 0.62 -1.20 -3.21
C LYS A 32 0.91 -1.36 -1.72
N ILE A 33 0.60 -2.53 -1.19
CA ILE A 33 0.94 -2.92 0.18
C ILE A 33 1.93 -4.07 0.11
N VAL A 34 3.06 -3.93 0.78
CA VAL A 34 4.13 -4.93 0.80
C VAL A 34 4.46 -5.29 2.23
N PHE A 35 4.45 -6.59 2.53
CA PHE A 35 4.95 -7.14 3.79
C PHE A 35 6.41 -7.51 3.60
N LYS A 36 7.27 -6.99 4.47
CA LYS A 36 8.70 -7.24 4.45
C LYS A 36 9.10 -8.00 5.71
N PRO A 37 9.35 -9.31 5.65
CA PRO A 37 9.81 -10.04 6.80
C PRO A 37 11.26 -9.70 7.12
N ASP A 38 11.56 -9.66 8.41
CA ASP A 38 12.93 -9.55 8.91
C ASP A 38 13.40 -10.96 9.24
N VAL A 39 14.37 -11.48 8.48
CA VAL A 39 14.73 -12.88 8.48
C VAL A 39 16.07 -13.08 9.19
N TRP A 40 16.07 -13.94 10.21
CA TRP A 40 17.28 -14.50 10.79
C TRP A 40 17.71 -15.72 10.00
N GLU A 41 19.00 -15.84 9.72
CA GLU A 41 19.58 -16.97 9.02
C GLU A 41 20.76 -17.53 9.80
N GLY A 42 20.89 -18.87 9.82
CA GLY A 42 22.00 -19.51 10.48
C GLY A 42 22.14 -20.99 10.11
N LYS A 43 23.32 -21.52 10.38
CA LYS A 43 23.63 -22.93 10.13
C LYS A 43 24.22 -23.56 11.39
N GLN A 44 23.86 -24.79 11.64
CA GLN A 44 24.52 -25.64 12.63
C GLN A 44 25.76 -26.30 12.01
N LEU A 45 26.65 -26.82 12.88
CA LEU A 45 27.80 -27.57 12.41
C LEU A 45 27.34 -28.80 11.59
N SER A 46 28.03 -29.03 10.49
CA SER A 46 27.77 -30.13 9.55
C SER A 46 26.46 -30.03 8.75
N GLU A 47 25.72 -28.92 8.85
CA GLU A 47 24.57 -28.67 8.00
C GLU A 47 24.99 -27.98 6.68
N LEU A 48 24.43 -28.47 5.58
CA LEU A 48 24.60 -27.81 4.26
C LEU A 48 23.53 -26.79 4.01
N GLY A 49 22.32 -27.00 4.51
CA GLY A 49 21.20 -26.07 4.37
C GLY A 49 21.22 -24.93 5.39
N THR A 50 20.59 -23.81 5.06
CA THR A 50 20.44 -22.65 5.93
C THR A 50 19.10 -22.69 6.65
N ASN A 51 19.12 -22.54 7.97
CA ASN A 51 17.91 -22.38 8.77
C ASN A 51 17.47 -20.92 8.73
N ARG A 52 16.17 -20.68 8.58
CA ARG A 52 15.61 -19.33 8.52
C ARG A 52 14.43 -19.19 9.47
N ARG A 53 14.33 -18.02 10.09
CA ARG A 53 13.24 -17.70 10.99
C ARG A 53 12.88 -16.21 10.83
N TRP A 54 11.60 -15.90 10.86
CA TRP A 54 11.15 -14.52 10.92
C TRP A 54 11.25 -14.02 12.35
N ILE A 55 11.98 -12.94 12.54
CA ILE A 55 12.19 -12.31 13.86
C ILE A 55 11.49 -10.95 13.97
N GLY A 56 10.89 -10.48 12.90
CA GLY A 56 10.16 -9.22 12.85
C GLY A 56 9.60 -8.99 11.47
N TYR A 57 8.99 -7.83 11.27
CA TYR A 57 8.45 -7.46 9.97
C TYR A 57 8.36 -5.95 9.83
N ASP A 58 8.22 -5.50 8.60
CA ASP A 58 7.85 -4.14 8.25
C ASP A 58 6.77 -4.19 7.18
N ILE A 59 5.85 -3.23 7.21
CA ILE A 59 4.77 -3.12 6.24
C ILE A 59 4.90 -1.76 5.56
N GLU A 60 4.99 -1.79 4.24
CA GLU A 60 5.17 -0.59 3.44
C GLU A 60 3.99 -0.42 2.50
N VAL A 61 3.41 0.79 2.52
CA VAL A 61 2.29 1.17 1.67
C VAL A 61 2.75 2.27 0.73
N THR A 62 2.58 2.07 -0.56
CA THR A 62 2.86 3.09 -1.57
C THR A 62 1.56 3.56 -2.18
N LEU A 63 1.32 4.86 -2.13
CA LEU A 63 0.16 5.50 -2.72
C LEU A 63 0.61 6.60 -3.66
N GLU A 64 0.17 6.53 -4.90
CA GLU A 64 0.39 7.57 -5.90
C GLU A 64 -0.96 8.07 -6.39
N GLU A 65 -1.15 9.38 -6.35
CA GLU A 65 -2.39 10.02 -6.76
C GLU A 65 -2.13 11.31 -7.53
N TRP A 66 -3.07 11.72 -8.36
CA TRP A 66 -3.02 13.03 -8.98
C TRP A 66 -3.19 14.11 -7.91
N LYS A 67 -2.45 15.20 -8.05
CA LYS A 67 -2.51 16.29 -7.09
C LYS A 67 -3.75 17.14 -7.30
N THR A 68 -4.82 16.78 -6.62
CA THR A 68 -6.09 17.53 -6.66
C THR A 68 -6.51 18.04 -5.28
N THR A 69 -5.78 17.65 -4.23
CA THR A 69 -6.06 18.06 -2.84
C THR A 69 -4.78 18.50 -2.15
N ASN A 70 -4.92 19.19 -1.02
CA ASN A 70 -3.81 19.58 -0.13
C ASN A 70 -3.61 18.62 1.02
N ARG A 71 -4.04 17.36 0.89
CA ARG A 71 -3.97 16.37 1.98
C ARG A 71 -2.59 16.30 2.63
N TYR A 72 -1.55 16.18 1.85
CA TYR A 72 -0.18 16.02 2.37
C TYR A 72 0.40 17.33 2.89
N LYS A 73 0.07 18.45 2.26
CA LYS A 73 0.43 19.77 2.75
C LYS A 73 -0.22 20.05 4.11
N ASP A 74 -1.49 19.73 4.26
CA ASP A 74 -2.23 19.89 5.51
C ASP A 74 -1.63 19.02 6.61
N MET A 75 -1.21 17.81 6.28
CA MET A 75 -0.54 16.89 7.19
C MET A 75 0.79 17.46 7.69
N VAL A 76 1.59 18.02 6.78
CA VAL A 76 2.86 18.67 7.12
C VAL A 76 2.63 19.91 7.99
N ASP A 77 1.65 20.74 7.66
CA ASP A 77 1.30 21.95 8.41
C ASP A 77 0.88 21.61 9.85
N LYS A 78 0.09 20.54 10.02
CA LYS A 78 -0.29 20.08 11.36
C LYS A 78 0.91 19.65 12.20
N TYR A 79 1.83 18.91 11.59
CA TYR A 79 3.06 18.50 12.26
C TYR A 79 3.91 19.71 12.68
N LEU A 80 4.08 20.68 11.79
CA LEU A 80 4.87 21.88 12.08
C LEU A 80 4.28 22.72 13.21
N LYS A 81 2.96 22.69 13.38
CA LYS A 81 2.27 23.42 14.46
C LYS A 81 2.24 22.66 15.77
N SER A 82 2.00 21.37 15.74
CA SER A 82 1.75 20.56 16.95
C SER A 82 2.93 19.69 17.38
N GLY A 83 3.85 19.38 16.46
CA GLY A 83 4.93 18.44 16.70
C GLY A 83 4.48 16.98 16.80
N VAL A 84 3.22 16.67 16.49
CA VAL A 84 2.67 15.32 16.56
C VAL A 84 2.80 14.62 15.21
N THR A 85 3.40 13.45 15.22
CA THR A 85 3.56 12.62 14.02
C THR A 85 2.19 12.21 13.48
N PRO A 86 1.92 12.41 12.18
CA PRO A 86 0.65 11.97 11.60
C PRO A 86 0.58 10.46 11.52
N GLU A 87 -0.55 9.89 11.93
CA GLU A 87 -0.84 8.47 11.78
C GLU A 87 -2.16 8.28 11.07
N LEU A 88 -2.19 7.40 10.09
CA LEU A 88 -3.35 7.15 9.24
C LEU A 88 -3.71 5.67 9.23
N THR A 89 -4.97 5.37 8.96
CA THR A 89 -5.44 4.04 8.62
C THR A 89 -5.67 3.98 7.11
N ILE A 90 -4.94 3.13 6.42
CA ILE A 90 -5.00 3.01 4.96
C ILE A 90 -5.53 1.63 4.59
N GLN A 91 -6.52 1.61 3.70
CA GLN A 91 -7.18 0.39 3.27
C GLN A 91 -7.19 0.29 1.75
N GLY A 92 -6.86 -0.88 1.24
CA GLY A 92 -7.00 -1.21 -0.18
C GLY A 92 -8.08 -2.27 -0.35
N ILE A 93 -8.99 -2.05 -1.28
CA ILE A 93 -10.04 -3.00 -1.63
C ILE A 93 -10.01 -3.23 -3.13
N GLN A 94 -9.81 -4.49 -3.53
CA GLN A 94 -9.88 -4.91 -4.91
C GLN A 94 -11.07 -5.85 -5.09
N THR A 95 -12.03 -5.45 -5.93
CA THR A 95 -13.22 -6.23 -6.23
C THR A 95 -13.30 -6.44 -7.74
N ASP A 96 -12.88 -7.59 -8.21
CA ASP A 96 -12.98 -7.99 -9.61
C ASP A 96 -13.84 -9.25 -9.71
N LYS A 97 -15.13 -9.07 -9.96
CA LYS A 97 -16.11 -10.15 -9.98
C LYS A 97 -15.88 -11.16 -11.12
N ASN A 98 -15.04 -10.81 -12.09
CA ASN A 98 -14.69 -11.68 -13.21
C ASN A 98 -13.40 -12.46 -13.00
N SER A 99 -12.79 -12.34 -11.82
CA SER A 99 -11.53 -13.02 -11.48
C SER A 99 -11.79 -14.35 -10.78
N ASP A 100 -10.85 -15.27 -10.94
CA ASP A 100 -10.86 -16.53 -10.18
C ASP A 100 -10.61 -16.26 -8.68
N PHE A 101 -9.87 -15.20 -8.37
CA PHE A 101 -9.65 -14.77 -6.99
C PHE A 101 -10.98 -14.42 -6.29
N TYR A 102 -11.84 -13.66 -6.95
CA TYR A 102 -13.15 -13.29 -6.40
C TYR A 102 -14.04 -14.51 -6.17
N ASP A 103 -14.04 -15.45 -7.11
CA ASP A 103 -14.84 -16.68 -7.02
C ASP A 103 -14.44 -17.53 -5.79
N ARG A 104 -13.17 -17.50 -5.40
CA ARG A 104 -12.65 -18.29 -4.29
C ARG A 104 -12.63 -17.54 -2.97
N ASN A 105 -12.35 -16.25 -2.99
CA ASN A 105 -12.01 -15.47 -1.79
C ASN A 105 -12.85 -14.21 -1.60
N GLY A 106 -13.64 -13.80 -2.60
CA GLY A 106 -14.33 -12.52 -2.59
C GLY A 106 -13.39 -11.36 -2.90
N SER A 107 -13.66 -10.19 -2.31
CA SER A 107 -12.81 -9.01 -2.49
C SER A 107 -11.48 -9.18 -1.77
N ASN A 108 -10.42 -8.68 -2.39
CA ASN A 108 -9.11 -8.57 -1.74
C ASN A 108 -9.09 -7.28 -0.91
N LYS A 109 -9.23 -7.40 0.40
CA LYS A 109 -9.34 -6.28 1.32
C LYS A 109 -8.25 -6.34 2.37
N ILE A 110 -7.41 -5.31 2.44
CA ILE A 110 -6.32 -5.22 3.39
C ILE A 110 -6.36 -3.85 4.05
N THR A 111 -6.34 -3.84 5.39
CA THR A 111 -6.34 -2.63 6.19
C THR A 111 -5.03 -2.53 6.96
N CYS A 112 -4.32 -1.42 6.77
CA CYS A 112 -3.07 -1.12 7.48
C CYS A 112 -3.33 -0.05 8.54
N VAL A 113 -2.87 -0.30 9.76
CA VAL A 113 -3.07 0.56 10.92
C VAL A 113 -1.74 1.18 11.34
N GLY A 114 -1.79 2.43 11.81
CA GLY A 114 -0.60 3.15 12.25
C GLY A 114 0.33 3.51 11.11
N CYS A 115 -0.23 3.94 9.99
CA CYS A 115 0.55 4.34 8.82
C CYS A 115 1.15 5.72 9.01
N VAL A 116 2.47 5.81 8.90
CA VAL A 116 3.24 7.05 9.03
C VAL A 116 4.03 7.25 7.74
N PRO A 117 4.02 8.46 7.15
CA PRO A 117 4.89 8.74 6.01
C PRO A 117 6.36 8.54 6.39
N ILE A 118 7.09 7.76 5.60
CA ILE A 118 8.49 7.40 5.89
C ILE A 118 9.48 7.95 4.87
N ASP A 119 9.00 8.59 3.83
CA ASP A 119 9.83 9.11 2.76
C ASP A 119 9.49 10.57 2.48
N ASP A 120 10.24 11.20 1.58
CA ASP A 120 10.05 12.59 1.23
C ASP A 120 8.65 12.85 0.69
N ILE A 121 8.08 13.97 1.08
CA ILE A 121 6.78 14.44 0.57
C ILE A 121 7.03 15.66 -0.30
N SER A 122 6.72 15.55 -1.59
CA SER A 122 6.82 16.68 -2.52
C SER A 122 5.67 17.65 -2.28
N LEU A 123 6.00 18.87 -1.91
CA LEU A 123 4.98 19.92 -1.66
C LEU A 123 4.73 20.79 -2.88
N SER A 124 5.72 20.92 -3.75
CA SER A 124 5.61 21.73 -4.97
C SER A 124 6.47 21.10 -6.04
N ASP A 125 5.89 20.89 -7.20
CA ASP A 125 6.57 20.32 -8.35
C ASP A 125 6.15 21.08 -9.61
N MET A 126 7.10 21.81 -10.17
CA MET A 126 6.88 22.65 -11.35
C MET A 126 7.96 22.36 -12.38
N ASP A 127 7.53 22.00 -13.59
CA ASP A 127 8.42 21.69 -14.68
C ASP A 127 7.73 22.07 -15.99
N THR A 128 8.39 22.92 -16.81
CA THR A 128 7.84 23.37 -18.09
C THR A 128 7.64 22.25 -19.09
N ASP A 129 8.44 21.17 -18.98
CA ASP A 129 8.36 19.99 -19.84
C ASP A 129 7.58 18.85 -19.20
N GLY A 130 7.04 19.06 -17.99
CA GLY A 130 6.31 18.06 -17.25
C GLY A 130 4.85 17.96 -17.65
N ASP A 131 4.27 16.82 -17.28
CA ASP A 131 2.82 16.55 -17.36
C ASP A 131 2.09 17.03 -16.10
N VAL A 132 1.01 16.36 -15.77
CA VAL A 132 0.28 16.62 -14.53
C VAL A 132 1.10 16.25 -13.30
N VAL A 133 0.88 16.96 -12.20
CA VAL A 133 1.56 16.69 -10.94
C VAL A 133 0.91 15.51 -10.25
N LYS A 134 1.74 14.57 -9.78
CA LYS A 134 1.33 13.42 -8.98
C LYS A 134 2.00 13.47 -7.62
N ASP A 135 1.25 13.12 -6.59
CA ASP A 135 1.78 12.90 -5.26
C ASP A 135 2.08 11.42 -5.07
N SER A 136 3.33 11.08 -4.83
CA SER A 136 3.75 9.72 -4.52
C SER A 136 4.28 9.70 -3.10
N VAL A 137 3.61 8.99 -2.21
CA VAL A 137 3.96 8.93 -0.79
C VAL A 137 4.09 7.49 -0.34
N LYS A 138 5.13 7.23 0.44
CA LYS A 138 5.40 5.93 1.01
C LYS A 138 5.15 5.98 2.51
N PHE A 139 4.39 5.02 3.01
CA PHE A 139 4.04 4.92 4.42
C PHE A 139 4.61 3.64 5.01
N GLY A 140 5.00 3.70 6.28
CA GLY A 140 5.28 2.51 7.06
C GLY A 140 4.11 2.25 7.99
N ALA A 141 3.56 1.05 7.97
CA ALA A 141 2.44 0.66 8.82
C ALA A 141 2.91 -0.15 10.03
N LYS A 142 2.19 0.00 11.14
CA LYS A 142 2.50 -0.75 12.37
C LYS A 142 2.06 -2.21 12.26
N ARG A 143 0.85 -2.43 11.74
CA ARG A 143 0.27 -3.77 11.62
C ARG A 143 -0.83 -3.80 10.57
N ILE A 144 -1.21 -5.00 10.18
CA ILE A 144 -2.40 -5.26 9.37
C ILE A 144 -3.53 -5.67 10.32
N ALA A 145 -4.64 -4.99 10.20
CA ALA A 145 -5.81 -5.29 11.02
C ALA A 145 -6.57 -6.51 10.48
#